data_108c08aea566e635b581a1811656f94e
#
_entry.id   108c08aea566e635b581a1811656f94e
#
_cell.length_a   1.000
_cell.length_b   1.000
_cell.length_c   1.000
_cell.angle_alpha   90.00
_cell.angle_beta   90.00
_cell.angle_gamma   90.00
#
_symmetry.space_group_name_H-M   'P 1'
#
loop_
_entity.id
_entity.type
_entity.pdbx_description
1 polymer ?
#
loop_
_entity_poly.entity_id
_entity_poly.type
_entity_poly.pdbx_seq_one_letter_code
_entity_poly.pdbx_strand_id
1 'polypeptide(L)'
;MRPILPLVLLLAACQPGTPNLPPSAGDGALRSEIFMTEPEAFGENCWARDMIPPVMGKGLGDVLVAPEQRGLDGVLLQPAIYRKQEIDVVVTPAQPFWFRAPCPPAFDAEFVSSVQRALEVRGGYFGPITGVLDARTQAAIRRYQALQGLDSAVLSLKAAQQLGLANYDLDAFGR
;
A
#
# COMPACT_ATOMS: atom_id res chain seq x y z
N MET A 1 -30.96 57.28 40.27
CA MET A 1 -29.89 56.27 40.08
C MET A 1 -30.44 55.16 39.21
N ARG A 2 -30.04 55.09 37.91
CA ARG A 2 -30.46 54.04 36.99
C ARG A 2 -29.31 53.07 36.86
N PRO A 3 -29.49 51.74 36.99
CA PRO A 3 -28.42 50.77 36.79
C PRO A 3 -28.22 50.58 35.25
N ILE A 4 -26.96 50.73 34.83
CA ILE A 4 -26.52 50.45 33.46
C ILE A 4 -26.24 48.95 33.40
N LEU A 5 -27.02 48.22 32.62
CA LEU A 5 -26.83 46.81 32.34
C LEU A 5 -25.76 46.66 31.24
N PRO A 6 -24.68 45.92 31.45
CA PRO A 6 -23.72 45.70 30.37
C PRO A 6 -24.28 44.70 29.36
N LEU A 7 -24.34 45.14 28.10
CA LEU A 7 -24.68 44.33 26.96
C LEU A 7 -23.49 43.41 26.61
N VAL A 8 -23.60 42.15 26.97
CA VAL A 8 -22.61 41.13 26.59
C VAL A 8 -22.86 40.75 25.11
N LEU A 9 -22.00 41.24 24.23
CA LEU A 9 -21.95 40.78 22.81
C LEU A 9 -21.38 39.37 22.79
N LEU A 10 -22.23 38.38 22.53
CA LEU A 10 -21.82 37.00 22.18
C LEU A 10 -21.31 37.02 20.74
N LEU A 11 -19.99 37.08 20.57
CA LEU A 11 -19.31 36.79 19.32
C LEU A 11 -19.42 35.27 19.05
N ALA A 12 -20.37 34.88 18.23
CA ALA A 12 -20.41 33.54 17.67
C ALA A 12 -19.21 33.37 16.71
N ALA A 13 -18.11 32.81 17.23
CA ALA A 13 -16.98 32.38 16.42
C ALA A 13 -17.45 31.24 15.53
N CYS A 14 -17.59 31.50 14.21
CA CYS A 14 -17.62 30.45 13.22
C CYS A 14 -16.29 29.70 13.28
N GLN A 15 -16.24 28.59 13.98
CA GLN A 15 -15.12 27.67 13.87
C GLN A 15 -15.15 27.10 12.45
N PRO A 16 -14.06 27.23 11.67
CA PRO A 16 -13.94 26.47 10.44
C PRO A 16 -14.04 25.00 10.84
N GLY A 17 -15.11 24.33 10.39
CA GLY A 17 -15.28 22.91 10.60
C GLY A 17 -13.97 22.23 10.15
N THR A 18 -13.30 21.56 11.06
CA THR A 18 -12.27 20.60 10.69
C THR A 18 -12.92 19.69 9.66
N PRO A 19 -12.32 19.51 8.46
CA PRO A 19 -12.84 18.54 7.52
C PRO A 19 -12.99 17.25 8.33
N ASN A 20 -14.24 16.74 8.42
CA ASN A 20 -14.48 15.42 8.94
C ASN A 20 -13.72 14.46 8.01
N LEU A 21 -12.44 14.23 8.30
CA LEU A 21 -11.82 13.01 7.82
C LEU A 21 -12.75 11.91 8.29
N PRO A 22 -13.23 11.05 7.38
CA PRO A 22 -13.91 9.84 7.80
C PRO A 22 -13.03 9.22 8.89
N PRO A 23 -13.62 8.64 9.95
CA PRO A 23 -12.87 8.06 11.04
C PRO A 23 -11.73 7.31 10.38
N SER A 24 -10.51 7.65 10.75
CA SER A 24 -9.31 7.04 10.19
C SER A 24 -9.68 5.59 9.99
N ALA A 25 -9.65 5.09 8.75
CA ALA A 25 -9.89 3.70 8.49
C ALA A 25 -8.79 2.98 9.28
N GLY A 26 -8.99 3.03 10.60
CA GLY A 26 -8.09 2.64 11.61
C GLY A 26 -7.98 1.15 11.56
N ASP A 27 -6.86 0.69 11.94
CA ASP A 27 -6.63 -0.60 12.50
C ASP A 27 -6.79 -1.78 11.54
N GLY A 28 -6.19 -1.66 10.34
CA GLY A 28 -5.98 -2.82 9.49
C GLY A 28 -7.25 -3.37 8.84
N ALA A 29 -8.23 -2.52 8.53
CA ALA A 29 -9.48 -2.95 7.87
C ALA A 29 -9.24 -3.74 6.56
N LEU A 30 -8.14 -3.49 5.86
CA LEU A 30 -7.73 -4.27 4.68
C LEU A 30 -6.78 -5.41 5.03
N ARG A 31 -6.20 -5.43 6.21
CA ARG A 31 -5.27 -6.49 6.63
C ARG A 31 -5.94 -7.86 6.71
N SER A 32 -7.21 -7.91 7.10
CA SER A 32 -7.99 -9.15 7.15
C SER A 32 -8.32 -9.72 5.76
N GLU A 33 -8.15 -8.93 4.70
CA GLU A 33 -8.37 -9.34 3.32
C GLU A 33 -7.11 -9.94 2.66
N ILE A 34 -5.98 -10.02 3.39
CA ILE A 34 -4.71 -10.55 2.90
C ILE A 34 -4.63 -12.05 3.16
N PHE A 35 -4.32 -12.80 2.12
CA PHE A 35 -4.12 -14.24 2.16
C PHE A 35 -2.66 -14.55 1.81
N MET A 36 -1.99 -15.34 2.66
CA MET A 36 -0.58 -15.74 2.44
C MET A 36 -0.45 -17.00 1.58
N THR A 37 -1.56 -17.64 1.26
CA THR A 37 -1.65 -18.82 0.39
C THR A 37 -2.47 -18.46 -0.85
N GLU A 38 -2.09 -19.02 -1.99
CA GLU A 38 -2.84 -18.85 -3.22
C GLU A 38 -4.25 -19.44 -3.06
N PRO A 39 -5.33 -18.71 -3.38
CA PRO A 39 -6.68 -19.20 -3.26
C PRO A 39 -6.93 -20.37 -4.23
N GLU A 40 -7.52 -21.45 -3.74
CA GLU A 40 -7.77 -22.66 -4.53
C GLU A 40 -8.86 -22.50 -5.60
N ALA A 41 -9.73 -21.52 -5.45
CA ALA A 41 -10.86 -21.29 -6.36
C ALA A 41 -10.89 -19.83 -6.81
N PHE A 42 -10.77 -19.65 -8.10
CA PHE A 42 -10.95 -18.34 -8.74
C PHE A 42 -12.42 -18.00 -9.00
N GLY A 43 -13.41 -18.74 -8.55
CA GLY A 43 -14.84 -18.52 -8.64
C GLY A 43 -15.27 -17.20 -9.31
N GLU A 44 -16.31 -16.56 -8.81
CA GLU A 44 -16.74 -15.21 -9.26
C GLU A 44 -15.84 -14.06 -8.75
N ASN A 45 -14.84 -14.37 -7.93
CA ASN A 45 -13.91 -13.40 -7.35
C ASN A 45 -12.65 -13.30 -8.18
N CYS A 46 -12.23 -12.06 -8.41
CA CYS A 46 -10.92 -11.78 -9.02
C CYS A 46 -9.89 -11.51 -7.93
N TRP A 47 -8.73 -12.13 -8.11
CA TRP A 47 -7.63 -12.06 -7.15
C TRP A 47 -6.45 -11.29 -7.74
N ALA A 48 -5.88 -10.43 -6.93
CA ALA A 48 -4.60 -9.81 -7.21
C ALA A 48 -3.52 -10.47 -6.35
N ARG A 49 -2.31 -10.54 -6.90
CA ARG A 49 -1.10 -11.00 -6.21
C ARG A 49 -0.13 -9.85 -6.11
N ASP A 50 0.49 -9.70 -4.95
CA ASP A 50 1.57 -8.75 -4.73
C ASP A 50 2.64 -9.37 -3.82
N MET A 51 3.70 -8.64 -3.53
CA MET A 51 4.87 -9.14 -2.79
C MET A 51 5.15 -8.29 -1.55
N ILE A 52 5.28 -8.94 -0.40
CA ILE A 52 5.92 -8.33 0.76
C ILE A 52 7.42 -8.27 0.45
N PRO A 53 8.06 -7.09 0.48
CA PRO A 53 9.48 -6.97 0.19
C PRO A 53 10.33 -7.72 1.23
N PRO A 54 11.55 -8.14 0.86
CA PRO A 54 12.45 -8.78 1.81
C PRO A 54 12.89 -7.81 2.90
N VAL A 55 13.06 -8.32 4.11
CA VAL A 55 13.69 -7.56 5.20
C VAL A 55 15.20 -7.78 5.12
N MET A 56 15.93 -6.68 4.96
CA MET A 56 17.38 -6.68 4.94
C MET A 56 17.93 -6.42 6.35
N GLY A 57 19.05 -7.05 6.68
CA GLY A 57 19.80 -6.84 7.91
C GLY A 57 21.29 -6.82 7.66
N LYS A 58 22.08 -6.64 8.71
CA LYS A 58 23.52 -6.71 8.64
C LYS A 58 24.01 -8.07 9.17
N GLY A 59 24.97 -8.67 8.47
CA GLY A 59 25.58 -9.94 8.82
C GLY A 59 27.07 -9.96 8.45
N LEU A 60 27.81 -10.90 8.99
CA LEU A 60 29.20 -11.10 8.61
C LEU A 60 29.28 -12.07 7.42
N GLY A 61 29.87 -11.63 6.34
CA GLY A 61 30.10 -12.43 5.13
C GLY A 61 31.56 -12.42 4.71
N ASP A 62 31.91 -13.39 3.88
CA ASP A 62 33.24 -13.47 3.29
C ASP A 62 33.27 -12.64 1.98
N VAL A 63 34.01 -11.54 2.01
CA VAL A 63 34.23 -10.68 0.85
C VAL A 63 35.57 -11.06 0.21
N LEU A 64 35.55 -11.34 -1.10
CA LEU A 64 36.74 -11.66 -1.86
C LEU A 64 37.66 -10.43 -1.92
N VAL A 65 38.89 -10.60 -1.39
CA VAL A 65 39.95 -9.54 -1.38
C VAL A 65 40.89 -9.74 -2.57
N ALA A 66 41.26 -10.98 -2.84
CA ALA A 66 42.07 -11.33 -3.99
C ALA A 66 41.58 -12.65 -4.62
N PRO A 67 41.36 -12.67 -5.95
CA PRO A 67 40.98 -13.88 -6.65
C PRO A 67 42.10 -14.91 -6.65
N GLU A 68 41.75 -16.18 -6.83
CA GLU A 68 42.75 -17.24 -7.03
C GLU A 68 43.56 -16.95 -8.30
N GLN A 69 44.83 -17.35 -8.27
CA GLN A 69 45.73 -17.27 -9.43
C GLN A 69 46.11 -18.67 -9.88
N ARG A 70 46.00 -18.92 -11.18
CA ARG A 70 46.40 -20.19 -11.81
C ARG A 70 47.46 -19.93 -12.85
N GLY A 71 48.37 -20.88 -12.98
CA GLY A 71 49.36 -20.91 -14.06
C GLY A 71 48.73 -21.20 -15.43
N LEU A 72 49.53 -21.06 -16.48
CA LEU A 72 49.07 -21.40 -17.85
C LEU A 72 48.71 -22.89 -18.01
N ASP A 73 49.23 -23.72 -17.15
CA ASP A 73 48.97 -25.16 -17.03
C ASP A 73 47.73 -25.48 -16.16
N GLY A 74 47.04 -24.45 -15.64
CA GLY A 74 45.86 -24.57 -14.77
C GLY A 74 46.18 -24.89 -13.32
N VAL A 75 47.47 -25.03 -12.94
CA VAL A 75 47.87 -25.28 -11.57
C VAL A 75 47.59 -24.08 -10.70
N LEU A 76 47.01 -24.29 -9.51
CA LEU A 76 46.73 -23.23 -8.54
C LEU A 76 48.03 -22.68 -7.96
N LEU A 77 48.35 -21.41 -8.28
CA LEU A 77 49.54 -20.73 -7.78
C LEU A 77 49.25 -19.99 -6.45
N GLN A 78 48.03 -19.42 -6.34
CA GLN A 78 47.63 -18.74 -5.11
C GLN A 78 46.11 -18.93 -4.90
N PRO A 79 45.70 -19.36 -3.70
CA PRO A 79 44.28 -19.46 -3.40
C PRO A 79 43.60 -18.09 -3.26
N ALA A 80 42.31 -18.04 -3.44
CA ALA A 80 41.50 -16.84 -3.20
C ALA A 80 41.57 -16.42 -1.73
N ILE A 81 41.70 -15.12 -1.48
CA ILE A 81 41.78 -14.55 -0.13
C ILE A 81 40.45 -13.86 0.16
N TYR A 82 39.84 -14.24 1.28
CA TYR A 82 38.58 -13.66 1.76
C TYR A 82 38.81 -12.92 3.08
N ARG A 83 37.99 -11.90 3.32
CA ARG A 83 37.96 -11.19 4.60
C ARG A 83 36.53 -11.17 5.12
N LYS A 84 36.35 -11.39 6.42
CA LYS A 84 35.07 -11.14 7.09
C LYS A 84 34.77 -9.65 7.11
N GLN A 85 33.63 -9.28 6.56
CA GLN A 85 33.15 -7.92 6.51
C GLN A 85 31.64 -7.90 6.76
N GLU A 86 31.15 -6.79 7.32
CA GLU A 86 29.71 -6.56 7.43
C GLU A 86 29.12 -6.36 6.04
N ILE A 87 28.11 -7.15 5.70
CA ILE A 87 27.38 -7.10 4.44
C ILE A 87 25.87 -7.08 4.71
N ASP A 88 25.10 -6.61 3.73
CA ASP A 88 23.66 -6.72 3.76
C ASP A 88 23.26 -8.17 3.48
N VAL A 89 22.42 -8.72 4.35
CA VAL A 89 21.86 -10.08 4.24
C VAL A 89 20.34 -10.04 4.26
N VAL A 90 19.70 -10.94 3.55
CA VAL A 90 18.24 -11.12 3.63
C VAL A 90 17.92 -11.85 4.94
N VAL A 91 17.27 -11.14 5.87
CA VAL A 91 16.82 -11.72 7.15
C VAL A 91 15.49 -12.44 6.96
N THR A 92 14.56 -11.81 6.24
CA THR A 92 13.28 -12.41 5.86
C THR A 92 13.14 -12.32 4.35
N PRO A 93 12.93 -13.43 3.65
CA PRO A 93 12.76 -13.41 2.20
C PRO A 93 11.45 -12.73 1.81
N ALA A 94 11.38 -12.22 0.57
CA ALA A 94 10.15 -11.72 -0.01
C ALA A 94 9.09 -12.82 -0.02
N GLN A 95 7.84 -12.45 0.28
CA GLN A 95 6.72 -13.39 0.34
C GLN A 95 5.56 -12.90 -0.52
N PRO A 96 4.96 -13.76 -1.35
CA PRO A 96 3.75 -13.41 -2.07
C PRO A 96 2.55 -13.36 -1.12
N PHE A 97 1.59 -12.50 -1.47
CA PHE A 97 0.29 -12.47 -0.83
C PHE A 97 -0.80 -12.18 -1.86
N TRP A 98 -2.02 -12.55 -1.54
CA TRP A 98 -3.19 -12.41 -2.40
C TRP A 98 -4.30 -11.64 -1.69
N PHE A 99 -5.11 -10.94 -2.45
CA PHE A 99 -6.29 -10.25 -1.97
C PHE A 99 -7.32 -10.11 -3.09
N ARG A 100 -8.59 -9.92 -2.73
CA ARG A 100 -9.64 -9.71 -3.72
C ARG A 100 -9.50 -8.35 -4.39
N ALA A 101 -9.69 -8.33 -5.71
CA ALA A 101 -9.63 -7.13 -6.54
C ALA A 101 -10.88 -7.02 -7.40
N PRO A 102 -11.24 -5.82 -7.90
CA PRO A 102 -12.29 -5.68 -8.90
C PRO A 102 -11.96 -6.50 -10.15
N CYS A 103 -12.96 -7.20 -10.70
CA CYS A 103 -12.78 -8.05 -11.86
C CYS A 103 -12.60 -7.24 -13.15
N PRO A 104 -11.77 -7.68 -14.11
CA PRO A 104 -11.79 -7.12 -15.46
C PRO A 104 -13.19 -7.26 -16.09
N PRO A 105 -13.65 -6.28 -16.90
CA PRO A 105 -12.95 -5.10 -17.42
C PRO A 105 -13.07 -3.83 -16.56
N ALA A 106 -13.23 -3.95 -15.24
CA ALA A 106 -13.53 -2.82 -14.35
C ALA A 106 -12.52 -1.65 -14.42
N PHE A 107 -11.29 -1.89 -14.89
CA PHE A 107 -10.25 -0.84 -14.97
C PHE A 107 -10.27 -0.08 -16.31
N ASP A 108 -11.45 0.27 -16.81
CA ASP A 108 -11.57 1.19 -17.93
C ASP A 108 -11.28 2.66 -17.50
N ALA A 109 -11.23 3.57 -18.48
CA ALA A 109 -10.88 4.96 -18.22
C ALA A 109 -11.91 5.67 -17.32
N GLU A 110 -13.17 5.28 -17.35
CA GLU A 110 -14.23 5.85 -16.53
C GLU A 110 -14.08 5.40 -15.06
N PHE A 111 -13.84 4.12 -14.84
CA PHE A 111 -13.59 3.58 -13.52
C PHE A 111 -12.33 4.19 -12.90
N VAL A 112 -11.22 4.26 -13.66
CA VAL A 112 -9.96 4.87 -13.19
C VAL A 112 -10.16 6.36 -12.87
N SER A 113 -10.91 7.11 -13.70
CA SER A 113 -11.27 8.50 -13.39
C SER A 113 -12.05 8.61 -12.08
N SER A 114 -12.96 7.67 -11.84
CA SER A 114 -13.73 7.63 -10.59
C SER A 114 -12.86 7.30 -9.38
N VAL A 115 -11.87 6.40 -9.51
CA VAL A 115 -10.86 6.13 -8.49
C VAL A 115 -10.05 7.40 -8.18
N GLN A 116 -9.58 8.11 -9.22
CA GLN A 116 -8.81 9.35 -9.06
C GLN A 116 -9.61 10.41 -8.31
N ARG A 117 -10.90 10.65 -8.69
CA ARG A 117 -11.79 11.60 -7.99
C ARG A 117 -12.05 11.18 -6.54
N ALA A 118 -12.32 9.88 -6.30
CA ALA A 118 -12.60 9.40 -4.96
C ALA A 118 -11.39 9.54 -4.02
N LEU A 119 -10.17 9.35 -4.55
CA LEU A 119 -8.92 9.58 -3.82
C LEU A 119 -8.61 11.07 -3.64
N GLU A 120 -8.94 11.93 -4.63
CA GLU A 120 -8.77 13.38 -4.55
C GLU A 120 -9.62 13.96 -3.42
N VAL A 121 -10.91 13.63 -3.37
CA VAL A 121 -11.84 14.09 -2.29
C VAL A 121 -11.35 13.67 -0.90
N ARG A 122 -10.60 12.58 -0.81
CA ARG A 122 -10.00 12.09 0.45
C ARG A 122 -8.58 12.63 0.71
N GLY A 123 -8.10 13.55 -0.13
CA GLY A 123 -6.77 14.15 0.00
C GLY A 123 -5.61 13.20 -0.31
N GLY A 124 -5.89 12.08 -0.99
CA GLY A 124 -4.90 11.08 -1.38
C GLY A 124 -4.34 11.22 -2.79
N TYR A 125 -4.99 12.04 -3.65
CA TYR A 125 -4.59 12.26 -5.04
C TYR A 125 -4.58 13.75 -5.37
N PHE A 126 -3.52 14.22 -6.03
CA PHE A 126 -3.30 15.63 -6.39
C PHE A 126 -2.93 15.81 -7.86
N GLY A 127 -3.27 14.83 -8.68
CA GLY A 127 -3.02 14.86 -10.13
C GLY A 127 -4.27 15.23 -10.94
N PRO A 128 -4.13 15.42 -12.26
CA PRO A 128 -5.27 15.56 -13.16
C PRO A 128 -6.07 14.25 -13.25
N ILE A 129 -7.37 14.37 -13.44
CA ILE A 129 -8.24 13.21 -13.64
C ILE A 129 -8.13 12.79 -15.11
N THR A 130 -7.30 11.79 -15.35
CA THR A 130 -6.93 11.35 -16.71
C THR A 130 -7.62 10.06 -17.15
N GLY A 131 -8.14 9.28 -16.21
CA GLY A 131 -8.63 7.93 -16.48
C GLY A 131 -7.53 6.91 -16.80
N VAL A 132 -6.27 7.29 -16.57
CA VAL A 132 -5.12 6.39 -16.79
C VAL A 132 -4.59 5.90 -15.46
N LEU A 133 -4.40 4.58 -15.33
CA LEU A 133 -3.78 3.96 -14.15
C LEU A 133 -2.26 4.11 -14.23
N ASP A 134 -1.80 5.35 -14.15
CA ASP A 134 -0.39 5.72 -14.17
C ASP A 134 0.30 5.51 -12.80
N ALA A 135 1.62 5.71 -12.75
CA ALA A 135 2.39 5.56 -11.52
C ALA A 135 1.91 6.49 -10.39
N ARG A 136 1.37 7.67 -10.72
CA ARG A 136 0.82 8.61 -9.74
C ARG A 136 -0.47 8.09 -9.14
N THR A 137 -1.36 7.56 -9.95
CA THR A 137 -2.61 6.92 -9.52
C THR A 137 -2.33 5.69 -8.68
N GLN A 138 -1.40 4.83 -9.12
CA GLN A 138 -0.95 3.64 -8.38
C GLN A 138 -0.36 4.00 -7.01
N ALA A 139 0.49 5.04 -6.95
CA ALA A 139 1.05 5.52 -5.69
C ALA A 139 -0.02 6.09 -4.75
N ALA A 140 -1.08 6.70 -5.27
CA ALA A 140 -2.21 7.20 -4.47
C ALA A 140 -3.05 6.04 -3.92
N ILE A 141 -3.33 5.02 -4.72
CA ILE A 141 -3.99 3.78 -4.27
C ILE A 141 -3.18 3.13 -3.15
N ARG A 142 -1.86 2.95 -3.37
CA ARG A 142 -0.98 2.36 -2.36
C ARG A 142 -1.01 3.13 -1.04
N ARG A 143 -0.89 4.47 -1.08
CA ARG A 143 -0.96 5.29 0.14
C ARG A 143 -2.29 5.12 0.87
N TYR A 144 -3.40 5.11 0.14
CA TYR A 144 -4.73 4.93 0.72
C TYR A 144 -4.87 3.58 1.41
N GLN A 145 -4.39 2.50 0.77
CA GLN A 145 -4.49 1.14 1.27
C GLN A 145 -3.49 0.84 2.39
N ALA A 146 -2.27 1.40 2.31
CA ALA A 146 -1.21 1.18 3.30
C ALA A 146 -1.63 1.64 4.70
N LEU A 147 -2.38 2.76 4.81
CA LEU A 147 -2.94 3.24 6.07
C LEU A 147 -3.92 2.24 6.71
N GLN A 148 -4.43 1.30 5.93
CA GLN A 148 -5.38 0.27 6.34
C GLN A 148 -4.76 -1.12 6.40
N GLY A 149 -3.43 -1.21 6.28
CA GLY A 149 -2.66 -2.43 6.43
C GLY A 149 -2.44 -3.24 5.14
N LEU A 150 -2.82 -2.70 3.96
CA LEU A 150 -2.54 -3.32 2.66
C LEU A 150 -1.57 -2.45 1.86
N ASP A 151 -0.29 -2.81 1.84
CA ASP A 151 0.74 -2.10 1.08
C ASP A 151 0.81 -2.62 -0.37
N SER A 152 -0.15 -2.23 -1.19
CA SER A 152 -0.23 -2.57 -2.60
C SER A 152 -0.68 -1.40 -3.46
N ALA A 153 -0.13 -1.31 -4.67
CA ALA A 153 -0.55 -0.35 -5.69
C ALA A 153 -1.74 -0.86 -6.54
N VAL A 154 -2.10 -2.13 -6.38
CA VAL A 154 -3.29 -2.70 -7.01
C VAL A 154 -4.50 -2.46 -6.11
N LEU A 155 -5.56 -1.91 -6.67
CA LEU A 155 -6.77 -1.58 -5.91
C LEU A 155 -7.47 -2.87 -5.44
N SER A 156 -7.65 -3.03 -4.13
CA SER A 156 -8.43 -4.13 -3.57
C SER A 156 -9.93 -3.90 -3.74
N LEU A 157 -10.70 -4.98 -3.81
CA LEU A 157 -12.16 -4.91 -3.87
C LEU A 157 -12.73 -4.16 -2.65
N LYS A 158 -12.20 -4.44 -1.47
CA LYS A 158 -12.63 -3.76 -0.24
C LYS A 158 -12.33 -2.27 -0.26
N ALA A 159 -11.17 -1.85 -0.78
CA ALA A 159 -10.87 -0.44 -0.96
C ALA A 159 -11.80 0.21 -2.01
N ALA A 160 -12.08 -0.48 -3.12
CA ALA A 160 -13.05 -0.01 -4.11
C ALA A 160 -14.44 0.19 -3.50
N GLN A 161 -14.89 -0.74 -2.66
CA GLN A 161 -16.15 -0.61 -1.91
C GLN A 161 -16.15 0.61 -0.97
N GLN A 162 -15.07 0.81 -0.20
CA GLN A 162 -14.93 1.97 0.68
C GLN A 162 -14.87 3.31 -0.07
N LEU A 163 -14.36 3.28 -1.29
CA LEU A 163 -14.37 4.44 -2.20
C LEU A 163 -15.73 4.67 -2.85
N GLY A 164 -16.68 3.73 -2.71
CA GLY A 164 -18.01 3.78 -3.33
C GLY A 164 -18.00 3.38 -4.81
N LEU A 165 -17.00 2.62 -5.25
CA LEU A 165 -16.80 2.24 -6.66
C LEU A 165 -17.15 0.78 -6.97
N ALA A 166 -17.47 0.00 -5.96
CA ALA A 166 -17.94 -1.38 -6.08
C ALA A 166 -19.08 -1.63 -5.11
N ASN A 167 -19.99 -2.51 -5.49
CA ASN A 167 -21.11 -2.86 -4.63
C ASN A 167 -20.63 -3.71 -3.44
N TYR A 168 -21.27 -3.51 -2.28
CA TYR A 168 -21.16 -4.44 -1.16
C TYR A 168 -22.06 -5.63 -1.45
N ASP A 169 -21.55 -6.82 -1.24
CA ASP A 169 -22.38 -8.02 -1.17
C ASP A 169 -23.13 -8.00 0.16
N LEU A 170 -24.39 -7.55 0.10
CA LEU A 170 -25.25 -7.46 1.27
C LEU A 170 -25.66 -8.85 1.77
N ASP A 171 -25.60 -9.89 0.94
CA ASP A 171 -25.93 -11.26 1.31
C ASP A 171 -24.86 -11.87 2.24
N ALA A 172 -23.64 -11.36 2.22
CA ALA A 172 -22.57 -11.75 3.14
C ALA A 172 -22.83 -11.32 4.60
N PHE A 173 -23.73 -10.36 4.84
CA PHE A 173 -24.06 -9.87 6.19
C PHE A 173 -25.35 -10.48 6.78
N GLY A 174 -26.03 -11.34 6.03
CA GLY A 174 -27.37 -11.83 6.34
C GLY A 174 -27.48 -13.28 6.83
N ARG A 175 -26.38 -13.92 7.30
CA ARG A 175 -26.44 -15.25 7.90
C ARG A 175 -25.63 -15.38 9.16
#